data_fb25e675260cbd0dc75c6b773768eee8
#
_entry.id   fb25e675260cbd0dc75c6b773768eee8
#
_cell.length_a   1.000
_cell.length_b   1.000
_cell.length_c   1.000
_cell.angle_alpha   90.00
_cell.angle_beta   90.00
_cell.angle_gamma   90.00
#
_symmetry.space_group_name_H-M   'P 1'
#
loop_
_entity.id
_entity.type
_entity.pdbx_description
1 polymer ?
#
loop_
_entity_poly.entity_id
_entity_poly.type
_entity_poly.pdbx_seq_one_letter_code
_entity_poly.pdbx_strand_id
1 'polypeptide(L)'
;VRGAPLLAGVVDGIADGSARAEPQRGEPTLAPKLTLADGALDFTRDAATLLAQIAGVTPEPGAHTTLDGLRVKVLRAGRADAEAPPLPPGRVTASGRTVLVGTGTAALRLDTVQPAGRGAMDADAWFRGLRSSEPVLGS
;
A
#
# COMPACT_ATOMS: atom_id res chain seq x y z
N VAL A 1 8.97 -17.89 -7.42
CA VAL A 1 8.09 -17.69 -8.59
C VAL A 1 7.71 -19.07 -9.12
N ARG A 2 6.41 -19.45 -9.01
CA ARG A 2 5.92 -20.81 -9.38
C ARG A 2 5.29 -20.86 -10.78
N GLY A 3 5.05 -19.72 -11.43
CA GLY A 3 4.29 -19.65 -12.68
C GLY A 3 4.98 -20.29 -13.88
N ALA A 4 6.28 -20.05 -14.08
CA ALA A 4 6.99 -20.55 -15.24
C ALA A 4 7.07 -22.10 -15.30
N PRO A 5 7.44 -22.80 -14.21
CA PRO A 5 7.40 -24.27 -14.22
C PRO A 5 6.01 -24.85 -14.43
N LEU A 6 4.98 -24.23 -13.85
CA LEU A 6 3.60 -24.65 -14.03
C LEU A 6 3.17 -24.50 -15.51
N LEU A 7 3.49 -23.36 -16.13
CA LEU A 7 3.18 -23.13 -17.54
C LEU A 7 3.88 -24.14 -18.45
N ALA A 8 5.18 -24.41 -18.21
CA ALA A 8 5.92 -25.42 -18.96
C ALA A 8 5.25 -26.80 -18.86
N GLY A 9 4.89 -27.24 -17.64
CA GLY A 9 4.19 -28.52 -17.45
C GLY A 9 2.82 -28.58 -18.17
N VAL A 10 2.09 -27.46 -18.22
CA VAL A 10 0.82 -27.41 -18.98
C VAL A 10 1.06 -27.52 -20.49
N VAL A 11 2.08 -26.82 -21.00
CA VAL A 11 2.46 -26.89 -22.44
C VAL A 11 2.91 -28.29 -22.83
N ASP A 12 3.73 -28.94 -22.00
CA ASP A 12 4.19 -30.31 -22.23
C ASP A 12 2.99 -31.29 -22.22
N GLY A 13 2.06 -31.13 -21.25
CA GLY A 13 0.85 -31.93 -21.18
C GLY A 13 -0.09 -31.73 -22.37
N ILE A 14 -0.15 -30.54 -22.98
CA ILE A 14 -0.88 -30.31 -24.22
C ILE A 14 -0.19 -31.05 -25.38
N ALA A 15 1.14 -30.99 -25.44
CA ALA A 15 1.91 -31.59 -26.52
C ALA A 15 1.83 -33.13 -26.52
N ASP A 16 1.81 -33.76 -25.34
CA ASP A 16 1.70 -35.22 -25.20
C ASP A 16 0.26 -35.75 -25.05
N GLY A 17 -0.75 -34.84 -25.03
CA GLY A 17 -2.18 -35.17 -24.91
C GLY A 17 -2.63 -35.56 -23.51
N SER A 18 -1.82 -35.33 -22.48
CA SER A 18 -2.15 -35.63 -21.08
C SER A 18 -2.90 -34.51 -20.36
N ALA A 19 -2.86 -33.28 -20.92
CA ALA A 19 -3.54 -32.13 -20.33
C ALA A 19 -5.06 -32.35 -20.25
N ARG A 20 -5.65 -32.05 -19.10
CA ARG A 20 -7.09 -32.08 -18.88
C ARG A 20 -7.58 -30.70 -18.47
N ALA A 21 -8.61 -30.23 -19.18
CA ALA A 21 -9.31 -29.00 -18.80
C ALA A 21 -10.47 -29.35 -17.87
N GLU A 22 -10.54 -28.70 -16.72
CA GLU A 22 -11.69 -28.77 -15.82
C GLU A 22 -12.49 -27.46 -15.93
N PRO A 23 -13.81 -27.52 -16.15
CA PRO A 23 -14.63 -26.32 -16.16
C PRO A 23 -14.56 -25.58 -14.81
N GLN A 24 -14.37 -24.27 -14.84
CA GLN A 24 -14.43 -23.44 -13.63
C GLN A 24 -15.82 -23.53 -13.00
N ARG A 25 -15.87 -23.72 -11.69
CA ARG A 25 -17.12 -23.74 -10.91
C ARG A 25 -17.26 -22.46 -10.11
N GLY A 26 -18.50 -22.04 -9.90
CA GLY A 26 -18.85 -20.82 -9.17
C GLY A 26 -19.13 -19.64 -10.09
N GLU A 27 -19.59 -18.55 -9.50
CA GLU A 27 -19.86 -17.32 -10.24
C GLU A 27 -18.54 -16.61 -10.59
N PRO A 28 -18.37 -16.12 -11.83
CA PRO A 28 -17.18 -15.39 -12.21
C PRO A 28 -17.11 -14.04 -11.47
N THR A 29 -15.95 -13.73 -10.90
CA THR A 29 -15.67 -12.42 -10.34
C THR A 29 -14.90 -11.58 -11.35
N LEU A 30 -15.29 -10.33 -11.49
CA LEU A 30 -14.61 -9.38 -12.37
C LEU A 30 -13.52 -8.64 -11.60
N ALA A 31 -12.37 -8.46 -12.23
CA ALA A 31 -11.29 -7.60 -11.75
C ALA A 31 -11.26 -6.33 -12.63
N PRO A 32 -12.02 -5.28 -12.28
CA PRO A 32 -12.03 -4.05 -13.07
C PRO A 32 -10.66 -3.37 -13.00
N LYS A 33 -10.39 -2.50 -13.97
CA LYS A 33 -9.18 -1.68 -13.96
C LYS A 33 -9.19 -0.76 -12.74
N LEU A 34 -8.10 -0.75 -11.99
CA LEU A 34 -7.92 0.17 -10.87
C LEU A 34 -7.91 1.63 -11.36
N THR A 35 -8.56 2.49 -10.60
CA THR A 35 -8.65 3.93 -10.82
C THR A 35 -7.81 4.69 -9.80
N LEU A 36 -7.62 5.99 -10.01
CA LEU A 36 -6.93 6.83 -9.03
C LEU A 36 -7.63 6.81 -7.66
N ALA A 37 -8.95 6.75 -7.63
CA ALA A 37 -9.74 6.71 -6.39
C ALA A 37 -9.41 5.47 -5.54
N ASP A 38 -9.09 4.33 -6.18
CA ASP A 38 -8.73 3.11 -5.48
C ASP A 38 -7.40 3.24 -4.71
N GLY A 39 -6.57 4.21 -5.08
CA GLY A 39 -5.32 4.53 -4.40
C GLY A 39 -5.47 5.52 -3.23
N ALA A 40 -6.62 6.14 -3.03
CA ALA A 40 -6.84 7.11 -1.96
C ALA A 40 -6.87 6.40 -0.59
N LEU A 41 -5.98 6.78 0.31
CA LEU A 41 -5.87 6.21 1.65
C LEU A 41 -6.79 6.95 2.63
N ASP A 42 -7.69 6.21 3.26
CA ASP A 42 -8.53 6.67 4.37
C ASP A 42 -8.00 6.09 5.67
N PHE A 43 -7.30 6.89 6.45
CA PHE A 43 -6.67 6.47 7.70
C PHE A 43 -7.65 6.13 8.83
N THR A 44 -8.95 6.36 8.67
CA THR A 44 -9.95 5.88 9.63
C THR A 44 -10.16 4.35 9.55
N ARG A 45 -9.71 3.72 8.45
CA ARG A 45 -9.74 2.27 8.27
C ARG A 45 -8.67 1.57 9.10
N ASP A 46 -8.80 0.26 9.24
CA ASP A 46 -7.82 -0.55 9.96
C ASP A 46 -6.47 -0.68 9.21
N ALA A 47 -5.41 -0.87 9.99
CA ALA A 47 -4.04 -0.95 9.49
C ALA A 47 -3.82 -2.08 8.46
N ALA A 48 -4.47 -3.24 8.65
CA ALA A 48 -4.30 -4.38 7.75
C ALA A 48 -4.91 -4.10 6.39
N THR A 49 -6.09 -3.48 6.37
CA THR A 49 -6.77 -3.04 5.15
C THR A 49 -5.95 -2.00 4.38
N LEU A 50 -5.39 -1.01 5.07
CA LEU A 50 -4.54 0.00 4.43
C LEU A 50 -3.26 -0.61 3.85
N LEU A 51 -2.60 -1.54 4.54
CA LEU A 51 -1.43 -2.23 3.99
C LEU A 51 -1.77 -3.07 2.76
N ALA A 52 -2.90 -3.78 2.78
CA ALA A 52 -3.37 -4.53 1.63
C ALA A 52 -3.68 -3.60 0.44
N GLN A 53 -4.32 -2.45 0.69
CA GLN A 53 -4.59 -1.43 -0.33
C GLN A 53 -3.28 -0.90 -0.92
N ILE A 54 -2.31 -0.48 -0.10
CA ILE A 54 -0.99 0.01 -0.55
C ILE A 54 -0.32 -1.04 -1.44
N ALA A 55 -0.31 -2.31 -1.03
CA ALA A 55 0.28 -3.39 -1.81
C ALA A 55 -0.46 -3.63 -3.14
N GLY A 56 -1.78 -3.56 -3.12
CA GLY A 56 -2.64 -3.84 -4.29
C GLY A 56 -2.60 -2.76 -5.36
N VAL A 57 -2.36 -1.49 -4.99
CA VAL A 57 -2.36 -0.36 -5.94
C VAL A 57 -0.96 0.13 -6.31
N THR A 58 0.09 -0.46 -5.77
CA THR A 58 1.49 -0.09 -6.07
C THR A 58 2.03 -0.99 -7.19
N PRO A 59 2.69 -0.44 -8.23
CA PRO A 59 3.05 0.97 -8.44
C PRO A 59 1.92 1.83 -9.03
N GLU A 60 0.90 1.27 -9.63
CA GLU A 60 -0.17 1.98 -10.34
C GLU A 60 -1.57 1.51 -9.87
N PRO A 61 -2.48 2.46 -9.58
CA PRO A 61 -2.41 3.93 -9.68
C PRO A 61 -1.53 4.58 -8.58
N GLY A 62 -1.08 3.81 -7.60
CA GLY A 62 -0.28 4.22 -6.47
C GLY A 62 -1.11 4.71 -5.28
N ALA A 63 -0.78 4.19 -4.10
CA ALA A 63 -1.38 4.65 -2.84
C ALA A 63 -1.03 6.11 -2.59
N HIS A 64 -2.00 6.92 -2.23
CA HIS A 64 -1.80 8.35 -2.00
C HIS A 64 -2.75 8.91 -0.96
N THR A 65 -2.35 10.04 -0.42
CA THR A 65 -3.11 10.85 0.53
C THR A 65 -2.81 12.33 0.28
N THR A 66 -3.26 13.21 1.16
CA THR A 66 -2.93 14.64 1.17
C THR A 66 -2.28 15.03 2.49
N LEU A 67 -1.46 16.07 2.44
CA LEU A 67 -0.98 16.83 3.59
C LEU A 67 -1.09 18.31 3.23
N ASP A 68 -1.86 19.06 4.00
CA ASP A 68 -2.13 20.50 3.73
C ASP A 68 -2.62 20.71 2.28
N GLY A 69 -3.49 19.86 1.78
CA GLY A 69 -4.02 19.89 0.41
C GLY A 69 -3.05 19.42 -0.69
N LEU A 70 -1.79 19.12 -0.37
CA LEU A 70 -0.80 18.62 -1.33
C LEU A 70 -0.75 17.08 -1.32
N ARG A 71 -0.74 16.49 -2.52
CA ARG A 71 -0.67 15.03 -2.65
C ARG A 71 0.67 14.47 -2.16
N VAL A 72 0.58 13.39 -1.39
CA VAL A 72 1.72 12.57 -0.97
C VAL A 72 1.42 11.12 -1.37
N LYS A 73 2.25 10.52 -2.21
CA LYS A 73 2.19 9.08 -2.47
C LYS A 73 2.88 8.32 -1.36
N VAL A 74 2.29 7.20 -0.95
CA VAL A 74 2.89 6.23 -0.03
C VAL A 74 3.37 5.05 -0.85
N LEU A 75 4.67 4.98 -1.09
CA LEU A 75 5.26 3.96 -1.96
C LEU A 75 5.60 2.69 -1.18
N ARG A 76 5.91 2.83 0.11
CA ARG A 76 6.22 1.71 0.99
C ARG A 76 5.82 2.02 2.42
N ALA A 77 5.10 1.09 3.03
CA ALA A 77 4.70 1.12 4.42
C ALA A 77 4.73 -0.29 5.01
N GLY A 78 4.76 -0.38 6.31
CA GLY A 78 4.77 -1.63 7.05
C GLY A 78 3.97 -1.52 8.35
N ARG A 79 3.89 -2.63 9.07
CA ARG A 79 3.36 -2.61 10.43
C ARG A 79 4.32 -1.84 11.33
N ALA A 80 3.76 -1.04 12.24
CA ALA A 80 4.54 -0.49 13.34
C ALA A 80 4.89 -1.60 14.34
N ASP A 81 5.89 -1.35 15.18
CA ASP A 81 6.24 -2.25 16.27
C ASP A 81 5.09 -2.30 17.30
N ALA A 82 5.03 -3.39 18.08
CA ALA A 82 3.94 -3.62 19.04
C ALA A 82 3.89 -2.53 20.15
N GLU A 83 5.02 -1.91 20.43
CA GLU A 83 5.16 -0.84 21.42
C GLU A 83 4.86 0.56 20.85
N ALA A 84 4.49 0.67 19.57
CA ALA A 84 4.16 1.95 18.96
C ALA A 84 2.96 2.59 19.69
N PRO A 85 3.04 3.90 20.02
CA PRO A 85 1.95 4.56 20.72
C PRO A 85 0.70 4.60 19.86
N PRO A 86 -0.49 4.57 20.47
CA PRO A 86 -1.73 4.81 19.76
C PRO A 86 -1.74 6.24 19.23
N LEU A 87 -2.07 6.39 17.95
CA LEU A 87 -2.16 7.68 17.27
C LEU A 87 -3.56 7.86 16.68
N PRO A 88 -4.12 9.07 16.74
CA PRO A 88 -5.35 9.37 16.00
C PRO A 88 -5.16 9.10 14.50
N PRO A 89 -6.22 8.69 13.78
CA PRO A 89 -6.16 8.45 12.34
C PRO A 89 -5.56 9.65 11.59
N GLY A 90 -4.62 9.36 10.68
CA GLY A 90 -3.90 10.37 9.89
C GLY A 90 -2.79 11.13 10.63
N ARG A 91 -2.77 11.14 11.97
CA ARG A 91 -1.70 11.80 12.73
C ARG A 91 -0.35 11.16 12.44
N VAL A 92 0.63 11.97 12.05
CA VAL A 92 2.00 11.51 11.78
C VAL A 92 2.93 11.94 12.91
N THR A 93 3.81 11.03 13.32
CA THR A 93 4.86 11.30 14.30
C THR A 93 6.13 10.57 13.92
N ALA A 94 7.25 10.94 14.55
CA ALA A 94 8.50 10.22 14.40
C ALA A 94 9.06 9.81 15.76
N SER A 95 9.59 8.59 15.82
CA SER A 95 10.38 8.07 16.94
C SER A 95 11.74 7.65 16.40
N GLY A 96 12.76 8.43 16.68
CA GLY A 96 14.06 8.29 16.03
C GLY A 96 13.93 8.48 14.51
N ARG A 97 14.28 7.45 13.75
CA ARG A 97 14.16 7.44 12.29
C ARG A 97 12.87 6.77 11.78
N THR A 98 12.05 6.27 12.67
CA THR A 98 10.79 5.59 12.33
C THR A 98 9.66 6.61 12.27
N VAL A 99 9.02 6.74 11.11
CA VAL A 99 7.85 7.59 10.93
C VAL A 99 6.60 6.73 11.03
N LEU A 100 5.68 7.15 11.88
CA LEU A 100 4.43 6.45 12.15
C LEU A 100 3.24 7.32 11.75
N VAL A 101 2.19 6.66 11.25
CA VAL A 101 0.89 7.28 10.99
C VAL A 101 -0.20 6.50 11.70
N GLY A 102 -1.10 7.19 12.39
CA GLY A 102 -2.25 6.58 13.05
C GLY A 102 -3.28 6.06 12.04
N THR A 103 -3.96 4.98 12.42
CA THR A 103 -5.07 4.40 11.66
C THR A 103 -6.28 4.15 12.58
N GLY A 104 -7.34 3.58 12.07
CA GLY A 104 -8.50 3.18 12.87
C GLY A 104 -8.19 2.10 13.91
N THR A 105 -7.03 1.43 13.85
CA THR A 105 -6.64 0.38 14.82
C THR A 105 -5.24 0.62 15.39
N ALA A 106 -4.19 0.27 14.67
CA ALA A 106 -2.80 0.39 15.08
C ALA A 106 -2.04 1.31 14.14
N ALA A 107 -0.96 1.93 14.59
CA ALA A 107 -0.13 2.76 13.72
C ALA A 107 0.50 1.94 12.58
N LEU A 108 0.73 2.58 11.44
CA LEU A 108 1.56 2.09 10.36
C LEU A 108 2.91 2.80 10.37
N ARG A 109 3.96 2.09 9.99
CA ARG A 109 5.26 2.66 9.69
C ARG A 109 5.29 3.09 8.23
N LEU A 110 5.66 4.32 7.98
CA LEU A 110 5.95 4.81 6.63
C LEU A 110 7.45 4.63 6.36
N ASP A 111 7.78 3.99 5.24
CA ASP A 111 9.18 3.75 4.84
C ASP A 111 9.59 4.69 3.71
N THR A 112 8.80 4.78 2.64
CA THR A 112 9.09 5.60 1.47
C THR A 112 7.85 6.35 1.02
N VAL A 113 8.01 7.65 0.81
CA VAL A 113 6.96 8.55 0.35
C VAL A 113 7.42 9.36 -0.86
N GLN A 114 6.47 9.92 -1.58
CA GLN A 114 6.74 10.85 -2.68
C GLN A 114 5.78 12.04 -2.60
N PRO A 115 6.21 13.18 -2.06
CA PRO A 115 5.44 14.41 -2.10
C PRO A 115 5.26 14.95 -3.52
N ALA A 116 4.19 15.70 -3.77
CA ALA A 116 3.95 16.33 -5.07
C ALA A 116 5.14 17.18 -5.51
N GLY A 117 5.54 17.02 -6.76
CA GLY A 117 6.66 17.74 -7.36
C GLY A 117 8.06 17.31 -6.89
N ARG A 118 8.16 16.21 -6.12
CA ARG A 118 9.44 15.68 -5.65
C ARG A 118 9.63 14.21 -6.04
N GLY A 119 10.87 13.74 -5.99
CA GLY A 119 11.21 12.32 -6.13
C GLY A 119 10.79 11.51 -4.90
N ALA A 120 10.83 10.18 -5.04
CA ALA A 120 10.70 9.28 -3.90
C ALA A 120 11.81 9.54 -2.88
N MET A 121 11.47 9.50 -1.58
CA MET A 121 12.42 9.73 -0.49
C MET A 121 12.03 8.92 0.76
N ASP A 122 13.01 8.75 1.66
CA ASP A 122 12.75 8.13 2.95
C ASP A 122 11.76 8.98 3.76
N ALA A 123 10.83 8.31 4.44
CA ALA A 123 9.80 8.99 5.23
C ALA A 123 10.39 9.84 6.35
N ASP A 124 11.53 9.46 6.96
CA ASP A 124 12.19 10.27 8.00
C ASP A 124 12.77 11.57 7.43
N ALA A 125 13.34 11.53 6.23
CA ALA A 125 13.83 12.73 5.55
C ALA A 125 12.68 13.67 5.18
N TRP A 126 11.57 13.11 4.69
CA TRP A 126 10.36 13.88 4.44
C TRP A 126 9.82 14.53 5.71
N PHE A 127 9.66 13.74 6.80
CA PHE A 127 9.08 14.22 8.06
C PHE A 127 9.88 15.37 8.65
N ARG A 128 11.23 15.29 8.66
CA ARG A 128 12.10 16.38 9.12
C ARG A 128 11.98 17.67 8.31
N GLY A 129 11.54 17.57 7.06
CA GLY A 129 11.30 18.72 6.19
C GLY A 129 9.92 19.36 6.36
N LEU A 130 9.03 18.80 7.18
CA LEU A 130 7.72 19.38 7.43
C LEU A 130 7.82 20.61 8.33
N ARG A 131 6.96 21.59 8.06
CA ARG A 131 6.86 22.81 8.89
C ARG A 131 5.89 22.63 10.06
N SER A 132 4.92 21.73 9.92
CA SER A 132 3.95 21.46 10.98
C SER A 132 4.57 20.60 12.06
N SER A 133 4.37 20.97 13.32
CA SER A 133 4.71 20.13 14.48
C SER A 133 3.76 18.96 14.67
N GLU A 134 2.59 19.02 14.06
CA GLU A 134 1.53 18.02 14.19
C GLU A 134 0.89 17.69 12.84
N PRO A 135 1.63 17.12 11.89
CA PRO A 135 1.11 16.83 10.56
C PRO A 135 0.01 15.77 10.61
N VAL A 136 -1.04 15.98 9.81
CA VAL A 136 -2.16 15.04 9.66
C VAL A 136 -2.34 14.74 8.19
N LEU A 137 -2.22 13.48 7.81
CA LEU A 137 -2.52 12.99 6.46
C LEU A 137 -4.03 12.87 6.25
N GLY A 138 -4.48 13.16 5.04
CA GLY A 138 -5.91 13.23 4.72
C GLY A 138 -6.51 14.60 4.95
N SER A 139 -5.67 15.61 5.20
CA SER A 139 -6.09 17.03 5.37
C SER A 139 -5.98 17.79 4.05
#